data_094c0c7a80ced8d83cdbd55088464b01
#
_entry.id   094c0c7a80ced8d83cdbd55088464b01
#
_cell.length_a   1.000
_cell.length_b   1.000
_cell.length_c   1.000
_cell.angle_alpha   90.00
_cell.angle_beta   90.00
_cell.angle_gamma   90.00
#
_symmetry.space_group_name_H-M   'P 1'
#
loop_
_entity.id
_entity.type
_entity.pdbx_description
1 polymer ?
#
loop_
_entity_poly.entity_id
_entity_poly.type
_entity_poly.pdbx_seq_one_letter_code
_entity_poly.pdbx_strand_id
1 'polypeptide(L)'
;MKQDFIKFPLHLIFHPIDAFWDLKSDNRGRLLVAFAALALTIVMMILQKQYAGFLVNYIDPRTINSIIEIATVAVPFFLWCTANWAVTTLMEGEGKFREIVLATGYSLIPVILVYAPMIVISRFMVQEETAFYYLFNSIAFFWFVLLLFIGMMTVHQYTVVKTIVTMVLTLIVMGIIVFLGALVFSMLQQLYEFGYNIYRELIFRT
;
A
#
# COMPACT_ATOMS: atom_id res chain seq x y z
N MET A 1 -6.97 27.54 -0.96
CA MET A 1 -5.72 26.75 -0.89
C MET A 1 -5.55 25.85 0.33
N LYS A 2 -5.83 26.27 1.58
CA LYS A 2 -5.73 25.39 2.79
C LYS A 2 -6.89 24.40 2.92
N GLN A 3 -8.04 24.66 2.35
CA GLN A 3 -9.24 23.80 2.47
C GLN A 3 -9.15 22.51 1.64
N ASP A 4 -8.31 22.44 0.63
CA ASP A 4 -8.18 21.28 -0.25
C ASP A 4 -7.44 20.09 0.39
N PHE A 5 -6.65 20.31 1.45
CA PHE A 5 -5.92 19.23 2.12
C PHE A 5 -6.81 18.27 2.92
N ILE A 6 -7.93 18.74 3.45
CA ILE A 6 -8.84 17.92 4.28
C ILE A 6 -10.16 17.69 3.57
N LYS A 7 -10.72 18.71 2.91
CA LYS A 7 -12.02 18.60 2.25
C LYS A 7 -11.98 17.64 1.06
N PHE A 8 -10.93 17.67 0.25
CA PHE A 8 -10.81 16.81 -0.92
C PHE A 8 -10.68 15.32 -0.56
N PRO A 9 -9.82 14.90 0.41
CA PRO A 9 -9.80 13.52 0.91
C PRO A 9 -11.14 13.03 1.45
N LEU A 10 -11.88 13.87 2.18
CA LEU A 10 -13.21 13.51 2.68
C LEU A 10 -14.24 13.41 1.54
N HIS A 11 -14.19 14.30 0.57
CA HIS A 11 -15.04 14.24 -0.61
C HIS A 11 -14.83 12.94 -1.39
N LEU A 12 -13.58 12.50 -1.52
CA LEU A 12 -13.23 11.27 -2.21
C LEU A 12 -13.85 10.01 -1.58
N ILE A 13 -14.01 9.99 -0.25
CA ILE A 13 -14.62 8.85 0.45
C ILE A 13 -16.10 8.69 0.07
N PHE A 14 -16.84 9.79 -0.05
CA PHE A 14 -18.29 9.78 -0.28
C PHE A 14 -18.67 9.89 -1.77
N HIS A 15 -17.83 10.52 -2.58
CA HIS A 15 -18.06 10.75 -4.03
C HIS A 15 -16.80 10.34 -4.82
N PRO A 16 -16.45 9.04 -4.85
CA PRO A 16 -15.16 8.60 -5.38
C PRO A 16 -15.00 8.86 -6.88
N ILE A 17 -16.07 8.66 -7.68
CA ILE A 17 -16.00 8.82 -9.13
C ILE A 17 -15.67 10.28 -9.50
N ASP A 18 -16.40 11.23 -8.93
CA ASP A 18 -16.21 12.66 -9.21
C ASP A 18 -14.83 13.15 -8.70
N ALA A 19 -14.45 12.69 -7.51
CA ALA A 19 -13.16 13.08 -6.92
C ALA A 19 -11.95 12.53 -7.70
N PHE A 20 -12.00 11.30 -8.19
CA PHE A 20 -10.92 10.75 -9.03
C PHE A 20 -10.92 11.39 -10.43
N TRP A 21 -12.09 11.80 -10.93
CA TRP A 21 -12.17 12.58 -12.14
C TRP A 21 -11.51 13.96 -11.98
N ASP A 22 -11.83 14.69 -10.92
CA ASP A 22 -11.20 15.98 -10.56
C ASP A 22 -9.68 15.83 -10.35
N LEU A 23 -9.24 14.69 -9.80
CA LEU A 23 -7.83 14.39 -9.61
C LEU A 23 -7.10 14.29 -10.95
N LYS A 24 -7.72 13.69 -11.97
CA LYS A 24 -7.17 13.54 -13.32
C LYS A 24 -7.30 14.83 -14.14
N SER A 25 -8.50 15.43 -14.23
CA SER A 25 -8.80 16.57 -15.11
C SER A 25 -8.26 17.89 -14.57
N ASP A 26 -8.52 18.17 -13.29
CA ASP A 26 -8.20 19.47 -12.67
C ASP A 26 -6.85 19.48 -11.94
N ASN A 27 -6.09 18.38 -11.96
CA ASN A 27 -4.84 18.22 -11.21
C ASN A 27 -4.97 18.60 -9.72
N ARG A 28 -6.16 18.42 -9.12
CA ARG A 28 -6.42 18.74 -7.70
C ARG A 28 -5.67 17.85 -6.73
N GLY A 29 -5.27 16.65 -7.15
CA GLY A 29 -4.48 15.73 -6.34
C GLY A 29 -3.08 16.24 -6.05
N ARG A 30 -2.67 16.17 -4.77
CA ARG A 30 -1.34 16.56 -4.32
C ARG A 30 -0.55 15.33 -3.87
N LEU A 31 0.63 15.11 -4.45
CA LEU A 31 1.52 14.01 -4.06
C LEU A 31 1.85 14.03 -2.56
N LEU A 32 1.97 15.22 -1.97
CA LEU A 32 2.22 15.35 -0.54
C LEU A 32 1.09 14.70 0.30
N VAL A 33 -0.17 14.82 -0.11
CA VAL A 33 -1.30 14.19 0.59
C VAL A 33 -1.27 12.67 0.41
N ALA A 34 -0.93 12.18 -0.80
CA ALA A 34 -0.81 10.75 -1.06
C ALA A 34 0.32 10.11 -0.22
N PHE A 35 1.48 10.75 -0.16
CA PHE A 35 2.58 10.27 0.69
C PHE A 35 2.31 10.45 2.18
N ALA A 36 1.60 11.49 2.58
CA ALA A 36 1.15 11.65 3.96
C ALA A 36 0.16 10.55 4.36
N ALA A 37 -0.77 10.17 3.46
CA ALA A 37 -1.68 9.06 3.68
C ALA A 37 -0.92 7.73 3.81
N LEU A 38 0.07 7.48 2.94
CA LEU A 38 0.94 6.31 3.06
C LEU A 38 1.67 6.28 4.40
N ALA A 39 2.31 7.40 4.79
CA ALA A 39 3.03 7.50 6.06
C ALA A 39 2.09 7.31 7.27
N LEU A 40 0.90 7.91 7.25
CA LEU A 40 -0.10 7.73 8.30
C LEU A 40 -0.59 6.27 8.36
N THR A 41 -0.79 5.60 7.23
CA THR A 41 -1.16 4.18 7.20
C THR A 41 -0.08 3.33 7.86
N ILE A 42 1.19 3.58 7.55
CA ILE A 42 2.33 2.90 8.19
C ILE A 42 2.30 3.11 9.70
N VAL A 43 2.14 4.37 10.14
CA VAL A 43 2.06 4.71 11.56
C VAL A 43 0.88 4.00 12.22
N MET A 44 -0.31 3.99 11.59
CA MET A 44 -1.48 3.29 12.14
C MET A 44 -1.25 1.78 12.25
N MET A 45 -0.59 1.13 11.29
CA MET A 45 -0.26 -0.30 11.39
C MET A 45 0.74 -0.59 12.51
N ILE A 46 1.75 0.26 12.71
CA ILE A 46 2.70 0.14 13.83
C ILE A 46 1.96 0.33 15.15
N LEU A 47 1.14 1.39 15.27
CA LEU A 47 0.36 1.66 16.48
C LEU A 47 -0.63 0.54 16.79
N GLN A 48 -1.26 -0.04 15.78
CA GLN A 48 -2.17 -1.18 15.95
C GLN A 48 -1.44 -2.37 16.57
N LYS A 49 -0.24 -2.71 16.07
CA LYS A 49 0.57 -3.82 16.60
C LYS A 49 1.14 -3.54 18.00
N GLN A 50 1.41 -2.27 18.32
CA GLN A 50 1.97 -1.88 19.63
C GLN A 50 0.92 -1.66 20.70
N TYR A 51 -0.23 -1.10 20.34
CA TYR A 51 -1.19 -0.53 21.30
C TYR A 51 -2.59 -1.13 21.23
N ALA A 52 -2.92 -1.97 20.27
CA ALA A 52 -4.22 -2.64 20.25
C ALA A 52 -4.40 -3.54 21.48
N GLY A 53 -5.65 -3.71 21.92
CA GLY A 53 -6.00 -4.50 23.10
C GLY A 53 -5.53 -5.96 22.97
N PHE A 54 -5.15 -6.57 24.08
CA PHE A 54 -4.60 -7.93 24.15
C PHE A 54 -5.53 -9.01 23.59
N LEU A 55 -6.83 -8.76 23.52
CA LEU A 55 -7.82 -9.70 22.96
C LEU A 55 -7.73 -9.82 21.44
N VAL A 56 -7.20 -8.80 20.76
CA VAL A 56 -7.13 -8.73 19.30
C VAL A 56 -5.69 -8.66 18.77
N ASN A 57 -4.72 -8.48 19.66
CA ASN A 57 -3.31 -8.38 19.32
C ASN A 57 -2.51 -9.48 20.04
N TYR A 58 -2.10 -10.49 19.27
CA TYR A 58 -1.31 -11.62 19.76
C TYR A 58 0.20 -11.43 19.58
N ILE A 59 0.64 -10.25 19.08
CA ILE A 59 2.04 -9.97 18.79
C ILE A 59 2.66 -9.34 20.04
N ASP A 60 3.82 -9.86 20.49
CA ASP A 60 4.60 -9.21 21.54
C ASP A 60 5.15 -7.87 21.01
N PRO A 61 4.78 -6.73 21.62
CA PRO A 61 5.25 -5.41 21.19
C PRO A 61 6.78 -5.28 21.16
N ARG A 62 7.51 -6.10 21.93
CA ARG A 62 8.97 -6.08 22.01
C ARG A 62 9.65 -6.68 20.78
N THR A 63 8.91 -7.49 20.00
CA THR A 63 9.43 -8.14 18.79
C THR A 63 9.20 -7.33 17.53
N ILE A 64 8.50 -6.19 17.61
CA ILE A 64 8.14 -5.38 16.47
C ILE A 64 9.37 -4.63 15.94
N ASN A 65 9.74 -4.93 14.71
CA ASN A 65 10.76 -4.18 13.99
C ASN A 65 10.10 -3.13 13.09
N SER A 66 10.21 -1.87 13.48
CA SER A 66 9.59 -0.75 12.73
C SER A 66 10.05 -0.67 11.27
N ILE A 67 11.28 -1.09 10.94
CA ILE A 67 11.78 -1.11 9.56
C ILE A 67 11.01 -2.13 8.73
N ILE A 68 10.77 -3.32 9.29
CA ILE A 68 9.98 -4.36 8.63
C ILE A 68 8.54 -3.89 8.43
N GLU A 69 7.95 -3.21 9.41
CA GLU A 69 6.60 -2.68 9.30
C GLU A 69 6.48 -1.60 8.22
N ILE A 70 7.45 -0.70 8.14
CA ILE A 70 7.54 0.29 7.06
C ILE A 70 7.61 -0.42 5.71
N ALA A 71 8.49 -1.40 5.58
CA ALA A 71 8.66 -2.16 4.35
C ALA A 71 7.40 -2.93 3.95
N THR A 72 6.67 -3.51 4.92
CA THR A 72 5.43 -4.27 4.68
C THR A 72 4.33 -3.43 4.01
N VAL A 73 4.32 -2.13 4.22
CA VAL A 73 3.34 -1.23 3.58
C VAL A 73 3.93 -0.51 2.37
N ALA A 74 5.15 0.03 2.52
CA ALA A 74 5.76 0.84 1.48
C ALA A 74 6.14 0.01 0.24
N VAL A 75 6.70 -1.18 0.43
CA VAL A 75 7.11 -2.03 -0.70
C VAL A 75 5.92 -2.44 -1.57
N PRO A 76 4.81 -2.99 -1.03
CA PRO A 76 3.63 -3.29 -1.85
C PRO A 76 3.02 -2.05 -2.51
N PHE A 77 3.04 -0.89 -1.84
CA PHE A 77 2.53 0.36 -2.42
C PHE A 77 3.29 0.76 -3.69
N PHE A 78 4.62 0.82 -3.61
CA PHE A 78 5.44 1.18 -4.77
C PHE A 78 5.46 0.09 -5.83
N LEU A 79 5.46 -1.16 -5.40
CA LEU A 79 5.39 -2.32 -6.30
C LEU A 79 4.08 -2.33 -7.09
N TRP A 80 2.95 -2.03 -6.42
CA TRP A 80 1.66 -1.85 -7.09
C TRP A 80 1.71 -0.72 -8.11
N CYS A 81 2.21 0.46 -7.73
CA CYS A 81 2.26 1.61 -8.63
C CYS A 81 3.12 1.33 -9.87
N THR A 82 4.28 0.67 -9.71
CA THR A 82 5.18 0.35 -10.82
C THR A 82 4.62 -0.75 -11.72
N ALA A 83 4.09 -1.83 -11.13
CA ALA A 83 3.47 -2.92 -11.86
C ALA A 83 2.21 -2.46 -12.62
N ASN A 84 1.37 -1.66 -11.97
CA ASN A 84 0.17 -1.11 -12.61
C ASN A 84 0.54 -0.22 -13.79
N TRP A 85 1.52 0.68 -13.61
CA TRP A 85 1.99 1.52 -14.71
C TRP A 85 2.53 0.71 -15.89
N ALA A 86 3.32 -0.34 -15.62
CA ALA A 86 3.85 -1.20 -16.66
C ALA A 86 2.72 -1.93 -17.44
N VAL A 87 1.75 -2.51 -16.72
CA VAL A 87 0.60 -3.21 -17.33
C VAL A 87 -0.26 -2.25 -18.14
N THR A 88 -0.61 -1.09 -17.56
CA THR A 88 -1.52 -0.14 -18.19
C THR A 88 -0.90 0.56 -19.41
N THR A 89 0.44 0.71 -19.43
CA THR A 89 1.16 1.18 -20.62
C THR A 89 1.00 0.19 -21.80
N LEU A 90 0.98 -1.11 -21.54
CA LEU A 90 0.73 -2.13 -22.57
C LEU A 90 -0.75 -2.25 -22.98
N MET A 91 -1.65 -1.86 -22.07
CA MET A 91 -3.11 -1.97 -22.25
C MET A 91 -3.75 -0.64 -22.68
N GLU A 92 -2.98 0.30 -23.22
CA GLU A 92 -3.46 1.60 -23.71
C GLU A 92 -4.19 2.41 -22.61
N GLY A 93 -3.65 2.42 -21.39
CA GLY A 93 -4.17 3.24 -20.28
C GLY A 93 -3.70 4.68 -20.41
N GLU A 94 -4.61 5.62 -20.19
CA GLU A 94 -4.30 7.06 -20.25
C GLU A 94 -3.60 7.59 -19.00
N GLY A 95 -3.60 6.83 -17.89
CA GLY A 95 -3.10 7.26 -16.60
C GLY A 95 -1.58 7.41 -16.56
N LYS A 96 -1.12 8.55 -16.06
CA LYS A 96 0.31 8.80 -15.81
C LYS A 96 0.73 8.16 -14.49
N PHE A 97 2.02 7.79 -14.34
CA PHE A 97 2.56 7.24 -13.09
C PHE A 97 2.20 8.09 -11.85
N ARG A 98 2.28 9.42 -11.97
CA ARG A 98 1.88 10.35 -10.90
C ARG A 98 0.42 10.17 -10.48
N GLU A 99 -0.48 9.96 -11.43
CA GLU A 99 -1.92 9.80 -11.18
C GLU A 99 -2.21 8.45 -10.51
N ILE A 100 -1.48 7.40 -10.88
CA ILE A 100 -1.55 6.08 -10.21
C ILE A 100 -1.12 6.20 -8.74
N VAL A 101 0.01 6.88 -8.47
CA VAL A 101 0.48 7.12 -7.10
C VAL A 101 -0.54 7.92 -6.29
N LEU A 102 -1.14 8.95 -6.89
CA LEU A 102 -2.19 9.74 -6.26
C LEU A 102 -3.41 8.86 -5.95
N ALA A 103 -3.93 8.14 -6.93
CA ALA A 103 -5.12 7.30 -6.74
C ALA A 103 -4.88 6.25 -5.65
N THR A 104 -3.74 5.56 -5.68
CA THR A 104 -3.38 4.56 -4.67
C THR A 104 -3.24 5.18 -3.28
N GLY A 105 -2.56 6.32 -3.15
CA GLY A 105 -2.36 6.99 -1.87
C GLY A 105 -3.67 7.52 -1.26
N TYR A 106 -4.53 8.12 -2.05
CA TYR A 106 -5.83 8.59 -1.58
C TYR A 106 -6.77 7.45 -1.21
N SER A 107 -6.65 6.29 -1.84
CA SER A 107 -7.45 5.10 -1.49
C SER A 107 -7.12 4.55 -0.09
N LEU A 108 -5.98 4.89 0.51
CA LEU A 108 -5.61 4.49 1.87
C LEU A 108 -6.37 5.23 2.98
N ILE A 109 -7.03 6.35 2.67
CA ILE A 109 -7.66 7.22 3.67
C ILE A 109 -8.70 6.51 4.55
N PRO A 110 -9.61 5.66 4.03
CA PRO A 110 -10.55 4.93 4.87
C PRO A 110 -9.87 4.01 5.89
N VAL A 111 -8.74 3.42 5.54
CA VAL A 111 -7.96 2.57 6.46
C VAL A 111 -7.51 3.39 7.67
N ILE A 112 -6.98 4.60 7.44
CA ILE A 112 -6.54 5.50 8.50
C ILE A 112 -7.70 5.88 9.41
N LEU A 113 -8.86 6.25 8.82
CA LEU A 113 -10.03 6.69 9.54
C LEU A 113 -10.65 5.63 10.43
N VAL A 114 -10.59 4.36 10.01
CA VAL A 114 -11.13 3.25 10.79
C VAL A 114 -10.10 2.74 11.80
N TYR A 115 -8.84 2.59 11.42
CA TYR A 115 -7.82 2.03 12.30
C TYR A 115 -7.55 2.94 13.52
N ALA A 116 -7.56 4.27 13.34
CA ALA A 116 -7.32 5.20 14.44
C ALA A 116 -8.28 5.02 15.63
N PRO A 117 -9.62 5.05 15.46
CA PRO A 117 -10.54 4.79 16.55
C PRO A 117 -10.50 3.33 17.02
N MET A 118 -10.31 2.35 16.12
CA MET A 118 -10.30 0.93 16.48
C MET A 118 -9.13 0.54 17.38
N ILE A 119 -7.97 1.19 17.27
CA ILE A 119 -6.85 1.00 18.20
C ILE A 119 -7.25 1.39 19.62
N VAL A 120 -7.97 2.49 19.78
CA VAL A 120 -8.41 2.97 21.11
C VAL A 120 -9.52 2.09 21.65
N ILE A 121 -10.54 1.80 20.84
CA ILE A 121 -11.71 1.00 21.23
C ILE A 121 -11.29 -0.42 21.62
N SER A 122 -10.33 -1.02 20.93
CA SER A 122 -9.86 -2.38 21.19
C SER A 122 -9.34 -2.61 22.61
N ARG A 123 -8.93 -1.54 23.32
CA ARG A 123 -8.46 -1.63 24.71
C ARG A 123 -9.58 -1.81 25.73
N PHE A 124 -10.79 -1.42 25.38
CA PHE A 124 -11.97 -1.46 26.26
C PHE A 124 -12.93 -2.60 25.90
N MET A 125 -12.65 -3.32 24.81
CA MET A 125 -13.49 -4.41 24.31
C MET A 125 -13.42 -5.63 25.21
N VAL A 126 -14.55 -6.33 25.33
CA VAL A 126 -14.67 -7.66 25.90
C VAL A 126 -14.57 -8.72 24.80
N GLN A 127 -14.34 -9.98 25.18
CA GLN A 127 -14.11 -11.08 24.22
C GLN A 127 -15.24 -11.25 23.21
N GLU A 128 -16.47 -11.04 23.63
CA GLU A 128 -17.68 -11.16 22.79
C GLU A 128 -17.76 -10.09 21.70
N GLU A 129 -17.08 -8.94 21.90
CA GLU A 129 -17.07 -7.81 20.99
C GLU A 129 -15.91 -7.86 19.96
N THR A 130 -14.98 -8.79 20.08
CA THR A 130 -13.82 -8.91 19.16
C THR A 130 -14.24 -9.10 17.71
N ALA A 131 -15.42 -9.69 17.46
CA ALA A 131 -15.99 -9.85 16.13
C ALA A 131 -16.23 -8.47 15.44
N PHE A 132 -16.64 -7.45 16.20
CA PHE A 132 -16.84 -6.09 15.66
C PHE A 132 -15.51 -5.46 15.25
N TYR A 133 -14.44 -5.70 16.00
CA TYR A 133 -13.10 -5.22 15.64
C TYR A 133 -12.68 -5.74 14.26
N TYR A 134 -12.79 -7.05 14.03
CA TYR A 134 -12.46 -7.65 12.74
C TYR A 134 -13.40 -7.18 11.63
N LEU A 135 -14.69 -7.01 11.94
CA LEU A 135 -15.68 -6.50 10.99
C LEU A 135 -15.30 -5.09 10.50
N PHE A 136 -15.01 -4.16 11.41
CA PHE A 136 -14.65 -2.78 11.02
C PHE A 136 -13.33 -2.72 10.24
N ASN A 137 -12.33 -3.52 10.63
CA ASN A 137 -11.09 -3.62 9.88
C ASN A 137 -11.32 -4.20 8.48
N SER A 138 -12.20 -5.19 8.34
CA SER A 138 -12.57 -5.76 7.05
C SER A 138 -13.33 -4.75 6.16
N ILE A 139 -14.22 -3.95 6.75
CA ILE A 139 -14.91 -2.86 6.05
C ILE A 139 -13.91 -1.83 5.54
N ALA A 140 -12.93 -1.43 6.35
CA ALA A 140 -11.90 -0.49 5.95
C ALA A 140 -11.06 -1.00 4.77
N PHE A 141 -10.68 -2.29 4.83
CA PHE A 141 -9.94 -2.94 3.75
C PHE A 141 -10.77 -3.05 2.46
N PHE A 142 -12.03 -3.47 2.57
CA PHE A 142 -12.94 -3.54 1.43
C PHE A 142 -13.14 -2.15 0.80
N TRP A 143 -13.28 -1.11 1.60
CA TRP A 143 -13.42 0.25 1.12
C TRP A 143 -12.17 0.75 0.41
N PHE A 144 -10.99 0.43 0.96
CA PHE A 144 -9.72 0.69 0.29
C PHE A 144 -9.66 0.05 -1.10
N VAL A 145 -10.01 -1.24 -1.21
CA VAL A 145 -10.00 -1.98 -2.49
C VAL A 145 -11.00 -1.36 -3.48
N LEU A 146 -12.18 -0.98 -2.99
CA LEU A 146 -13.21 -0.34 -3.81
C LEU A 146 -12.76 1.02 -4.34
N LEU A 147 -12.17 1.87 -3.49
CA LEU A 147 -11.61 3.15 -3.91
C LEU A 147 -10.45 2.98 -4.89
N LEU A 148 -9.57 2.01 -4.64
CA LEU A 148 -8.47 1.69 -5.55
C LEU A 148 -9.00 1.25 -6.92
N PHE A 149 -10.05 0.42 -6.95
CA PHE A 149 -10.70 -0.02 -8.18
C PHE A 149 -11.29 1.17 -8.96
N ILE A 150 -12.09 2.01 -8.30
CA ILE A 150 -12.70 3.19 -8.92
C ILE A 150 -11.62 4.17 -9.39
N GLY A 151 -10.58 4.36 -8.57
CA GLY A 151 -9.44 5.21 -8.91
C GLY A 151 -8.72 4.74 -10.17
N MET A 152 -8.40 3.44 -10.28
CA MET A 152 -7.76 2.88 -11.47
C MET A 152 -8.68 2.96 -12.69
N MET A 153 -9.98 2.67 -12.54
CA MET A 153 -10.96 2.79 -13.61
C MET A 153 -11.02 4.22 -14.16
N THR A 154 -11.09 5.21 -13.29
CA THR A 154 -11.22 6.63 -13.67
C THR A 154 -9.90 7.19 -14.22
N VAL A 155 -8.77 6.89 -13.60
CA VAL A 155 -7.45 7.38 -14.04
C VAL A 155 -7.10 6.85 -15.43
N HIS A 156 -7.37 5.58 -15.71
CA HIS A 156 -7.05 4.96 -17.00
C HIS A 156 -8.18 5.05 -18.03
N GLN A 157 -9.35 5.59 -17.66
CA GLN A 157 -10.55 5.67 -18.54
C GLN A 157 -11.00 4.28 -19.02
N TYR A 158 -10.89 3.27 -18.16
CA TYR A 158 -11.23 1.91 -18.50
C TYR A 158 -12.71 1.59 -18.20
N THR A 159 -13.23 0.61 -18.94
CA THR A 159 -14.47 -0.06 -18.56
C THR A 159 -14.24 -0.94 -17.31
N VAL A 160 -15.33 -1.27 -16.61
CA VAL A 160 -15.29 -2.14 -15.42
C VAL A 160 -14.53 -3.45 -15.70
N VAL A 161 -14.84 -4.13 -16.81
CA VAL A 161 -14.21 -5.41 -17.18
C VAL A 161 -12.72 -5.21 -17.45
N LYS A 162 -12.34 -4.18 -18.21
CA LYS A 162 -10.93 -3.89 -18.50
C LYS A 162 -10.15 -3.57 -17.22
N THR A 163 -10.77 -2.86 -16.26
CA THR A 163 -10.17 -2.57 -14.96
C THR A 163 -9.92 -3.85 -14.15
N ILE A 164 -10.88 -4.77 -14.09
CA ILE A 164 -10.69 -6.06 -13.39
C ILE A 164 -9.51 -6.83 -14.00
N VAL A 165 -9.48 -6.95 -15.32
CA VAL A 165 -8.40 -7.65 -16.03
C VAL A 165 -7.04 -7.00 -15.74
N THR A 166 -6.94 -5.67 -15.83
CA THR A 166 -5.69 -4.96 -15.57
C THR A 166 -5.24 -5.06 -14.11
N MET A 167 -6.16 -5.05 -13.14
CA MET A 167 -5.81 -5.25 -11.74
C MET A 167 -5.28 -6.65 -11.47
N VAL A 168 -5.90 -7.69 -12.04
CA VAL A 168 -5.41 -9.07 -11.94
C VAL A 168 -4.04 -9.20 -12.59
N LEU A 169 -3.84 -8.66 -13.79
CA LEU A 169 -2.54 -8.65 -14.46
C LEU A 169 -1.48 -7.89 -13.63
N THR A 170 -1.86 -6.79 -12.99
CA THR A 170 -0.97 -6.04 -12.10
C THR A 170 -0.47 -6.91 -10.96
N LEU A 171 -1.34 -7.70 -10.31
CA LEU A 171 -0.94 -8.63 -9.25
C LEU A 171 0.02 -9.71 -9.76
N ILE A 172 -0.21 -10.23 -10.96
CA ILE A 172 0.70 -11.21 -11.59
C ILE A 172 2.07 -10.57 -11.85
N VAL A 173 2.09 -9.36 -12.42
CA VAL A 173 3.34 -8.63 -12.71
C VAL A 173 4.08 -8.26 -11.42
N MET A 174 3.38 -7.91 -10.33
CA MET A 174 4.00 -7.75 -9.02
C MET A 174 4.76 -9.01 -8.58
N GLY A 175 4.14 -10.18 -8.73
CA GLY A 175 4.79 -11.47 -8.45
C GLY A 175 6.04 -11.71 -9.31
N ILE A 176 5.96 -11.39 -10.60
CA ILE A 176 7.11 -11.49 -11.51
C ILE A 176 8.24 -10.55 -11.10
N ILE A 177 7.96 -9.30 -10.76
CA ILE A 177 8.97 -8.33 -10.33
C ILE A 177 9.67 -8.82 -9.05
N VAL A 178 8.91 -9.33 -8.07
CA VAL A 178 9.48 -9.89 -6.83
C VAL A 178 10.35 -11.11 -7.14
N PHE A 179 9.90 -12.01 -7.99
CA PHE A 179 10.65 -13.19 -8.40
C PHE A 179 11.97 -12.82 -9.10
N LEU A 180 11.93 -11.91 -10.06
CA LEU A 180 13.14 -11.44 -10.75
C LEU A 180 14.09 -10.72 -9.80
N GLY A 181 13.57 -9.91 -8.89
CA GLY A 181 14.35 -9.26 -7.84
C GLY A 181 15.06 -10.27 -6.94
N ALA A 182 14.38 -11.35 -6.54
CA ALA A 182 14.97 -12.43 -5.75
C ALA A 182 16.07 -13.18 -6.53
N LEU A 183 15.89 -13.42 -7.83
CA LEU A 183 16.93 -14.03 -8.68
C LEU A 183 18.17 -13.14 -8.76
N VAL A 184 18.00 -11.85 -9.02
CA VAL A 184 19.14 -10.91 -9.09
C VAL A 184 19.87 -10.87 -7.73
N PHE A 185 19.13 -10.82 -6.63
CA PHE A 185 19.72 -10.84 -5.30
C PHE A 185 20.52 -12.13 -5.04
N SER A 186 19.98 -13.29 -5.43
CA SER A 186 20.68 -14.57 -5.33
C SER A 186 21.97 -14.59 -6.15
N MET A 187 21.95 -14.04 -7.38
CA MET A 187 23.17 -13.92 -8.18
C MET A 187 24.23 -13.03 -7.53
N LEU A 188 23.81 -11.91 -6.95
CA LEU A 188 24.73 -11.01 -6.25
C LEU A 188 25.35 -11.69 -5.01
N GLN A 189 24.58 -12.48 -4.26
CA GLN A 189 25.11 -13.27 -3.14
C GLN A 189 26.15 -14.28 -3.61
N GLN A 190 25.91 -15.02 -4.70
CA GLN A 190 26.86 -15.97 -5.24
C GLN A 190 28.17 -15.30 -5.68
N LEU A 191 28.08 -14.14 -6.32
CA LEU A 191 29.27 -13.36 -6.69
C LEU A 191 30.07 -12.90 -5.46
N TYR A 192 29.37 -12.45 -4.43
CA TYR A 192 30.01 -12.04 -3.16
C TYR A 192 30.72 -13.22 -2.48
N GLU A 193 30.05 -14.38 -2.38
CA GLU A 193 30.63 -15.60 -1.78
C GLU A 193 31.84 -16.10 -2.57
N PHE A 194 31.77 -16.06 -3.89
CA PHE A 194 32.89 -16.41 -4.75
C PHE A 194 34.10 -15.49 -4.49
N GLY A 195 33.89 -14.17 -4.51
CA GLY A 195 34.96 -13.21 -4.20
C GLY A 195 35.55 -13.38 -2.80
N TYR A 196 34.67 -13.63 -1.82
CA TYR A 196 35.09 -13.87 -0.44
C TYR A 196 35.91 -15.16 -0.28
N ASN A 197 35.55 -16.23 -0.98
CA ASN A 197 36.31 -17.49 -0.97
C ASN A 197 37.69 -17.35 -1.61
N ILE A 198 37.80 -16.64 -2.74
CA ILE A 198 39.10 -16.33 -3.34
C ILE A 198 39.98 -15.53 -2.36
N TYR A 199 39.40 -14.50 -1.74
CA TYR A 199 40.14 -13.69 -0.76
C TYR A 199 40.68 -14.53 0.42
N ARG A 200 39.85 -15.44 0.94
CA ARG A 200 40.24 -16.37 1.99
C ARG A 200 41.38 -17.30 1.55
N GLU A 201 41.26 -17.90 0.36
CA GLU A 201 42.33 -18.80 -0.14
C GLU A 201 43.66 -18.09 -0.31
N LEU A 202 43.67 -16.84 -0.75
CA LEU A 202 44.89 -16.05 -0.89
C LEU A 202 45.53 -15.74 0.47
N ILE A 203 44.76 -15.43 1.50
CA ILE A 203 45.29 -15.15 2.85
C ILE A 203 45.80 -16.41 3.54
N PHE A 204 45.15 -17.54 3.37
CA PHE A 204 45.59 -18.78 4.05
C PHE A 204 46.70 -19.54 3.32
N ARG A 205 47.11 -19.08 2.12
CA ARG A 205 48.24 -19.63 1.36
C ARG A 205 49.56 -18.89 1.64
N THR A 206 49.50 -17.74 2.32
CA THR A 206 50.66 -17.01 2.84
C THR A 206 50.90 -17.33 4.31
#